data_43aeecf91af3a85b1dc482990d087067
#
_entry.id   43aeecf91af3a85b1dc482990d087067
#
_cell.length_a   1.000
_cell.length_b   1.000
_cell.length_c   1.000
_cell.angle_alpha   90.00
_cell.angle_beta   90.00
_cell.angle_gamma   90.00
#
_symmetry.space_group_name_H-M   'P 1'
#
loop_
_entity.id
_entity.type
_entity.pdbx_description
1 polymer ?
#
loop_
_entity_poly.entity_id
_entity_poly.type
_entity_poly.pdbx_seq_one_letter_code
_entity_poly.pdbx_strand_id
1 'polypeptide(L)'
;KKNKSKEFFKGIILSKNKFYSLLALNKVIDNNLEDDIKILDYFDILEKINLENEQKNLIKLKKALFLIKISKNQEGKKLLEELSSDNSIWRETSLEILK
;
A
#
# COMPACT_ATOMS: atom_id res chain seq x y z
N LYS A 1 -10.53 13.22 16.37
CA LYS A 1 -11.39 12.06 16.49
C LYS A 1 -11.38 11.24 15.20
N LYS A 2 -11.73 9.97 15.33
CA LYS A 2 -11.58 9.04 14.21
C LYS A 2 -12.33 9.46 12.94
N ASN A 3 -13.57 9.93 13.06
CA ASN A 3 -14.36 10.30 11.90
C ASN A 3 -13.75 11.48 11.13
N LYS A 4 -13.26 12.49 11.83
CA LYS A 4 -12.61 13.63 11.18
C LYS A 4 -11.31 13.23 10.51
N SER A 5 -10.49 12.44 11.21
CA SER A 5 -9.23 11.96 10.67
C SER A 5 -9.46 11.09 9.45
N LYS A 6 -10.44 10.19 9.52
CA LYS A 6 -10.83 9.30 8.43
C LYS A 6 -11.19 10.11 7.18
N GLU A 7 -12.06 11.11 7.31
CA GLU A 7 -12.49 11.93 6.17
C GLU A 7 -11.35 12.79 5.61
N PHE A 8 -10.50 13.30 6.49
CA PHE A 8 -9.34 14.09 6.08
C PHE A 8 -8.40 13.25 5.20
N PHE A 9 -8.02 12.07 5.68
CA PHE A 9 -7.10 11.20 4.93
C PHE A 9 -7.75 10.64 3.67
N LYS A 10 -9.03 10.32 3.72
CA LYS A 10 -9.77 9.89 2.54
C LYS A 10 -9.71 10.96 1.45
N GLY A 11 -9.90 12.22 1.83
CA GLY A 11 -9.81 13.33 0.87
C GLY A 11 -8.45 13.40 0.19
N ILE A 12 -7.37 13.19 0.95
CA ILE A 12 -6.02 13.22 0.39
C ILE A 12 -5.83 12.04 -0.58
N ILE A 13 -6.28 10.84 -0.21
CA ILE A 13 -6.16 9.66 -1.06
C ILE A 13 -6.94 9.87 -2.37
N LEU A 14 -8.16 10.35 -2.28
CA LEU A 14 -9.01 10.57 -3.45
C LEU A 14 -8.51 11.70 -4.34
N SER A 15 -7.70 12.61 -3.80
CA SER A 15 -7.09 13.67 -4.60
C SER A 15 -6.02 13.13 -5.55
N LYS A 16 -5.56 11.89 -5.32
CA LYS A 16 -4.52 11.22 -6.12
C LYS A 16 -3.20 12.00 -6.13
N ASN A 17 -2.91 12.70 -5.04
CA ASN A 17 -1.67 13.45 -4.90
C ASN A 17 -0.48 12.48 -4.87
N LYS A 18 0.52 12.73 -5.72
CA LYS A 18 1.66 11.83 -5.86
C LYS A 18 2.50 11.70 -4.59
N PHE A 19 2.51 12.73 -3.75
CA PHE A 19 3.37 12.75 -2.57
C PHE A 19 2.63 12.36 -1.30
N TYR A 20 1.36 12.73 -1.16
CA TYR A 20 0.65 12.61 0.11
C TYR A 20 -0.35 11.46 0.18
N SER A 21 -0.77 10.91 -0.98
CA SER A 21 -1.80 9.85 -0.96
C SER A 21 -1.32 8.60 -0.22
N LEU A 22 -0.08 8.15 -0.46
CA LEU A 22 0.45 6.99 0.25
C LEU A 22 0.64 7.29 1.74
N LEU A 23 1.12 8.49 2.08
CA LEU A 23 1.26 8.87 3.48
C LEU A 23 -0.08 8.85 4.19
N ALA A 24 -1.13 9.36 3.53
CA ALA A 24 -2.48 9.33 4.08
C ALA A 24 -2.97 7.91 4.28
N LEU A 25 -2.73 7.04 3.30
CA LEU A 25 -3.13 5.63 3.43
C LEU A 25 -2.40 4.95 4.58
N ASN A 26 -1.11 5.22 4.75
CA ASN A 26 -0.36 4.68 5.89
C ASN A 26 -1.01 5.09 7.22
N LYS A 27 -1.46 6.33 7.33
CA LYS A 27 -2.14 6.79 8.55
C LYS A 27 -3.47 6.11 8.76
N VAL A 28 -4.22 5.86 7.68
CA VAL A 28 -5.48 5.12 7.77
C VAL A 28 -5.23 3.71 8.30
N ILE A 29 -4.20 3.04 7.81
CA ILE A 29 -3.84 1.69 8.24
C ILE A 29 -3.36 1.70 9.70
N ASP A 30 -2.43 2.58 10.04
CA ASP A 30 -1.81 2.63 11.37
C ASP A 30 -2.83 2.92 12.47
N ASN A 31 -3.84 3.72 12.17
CA ASN A 31 -4.83 4.14 13.15
C ASN A 31 -6.16 3.37 13.03
N ASN A 32 -6.20 2.33 12.20
CA ASN A 32 -7.39 1.48 12.02
C ASN A 32 -8.64 2.30 11.69
N LEU A 33 -8.50 3.25 10.76
CA LEU A 33 -9.60 4.16 10.44
C LEU A 33 -10.62 3.59 9.47
N GLU A 34 -10.27 2.53 8.73
CA GLU A 34 -11.15 1.89 7.75
C GLU A 34 -11.02 0.38 7.86
N ASP A 35 -12.01 -0.35 7.31
CA ASP A 35 -11.93 -1.79 7.24
C ASP A 35 -10.99 -2.25 6.11
N ASP A 36 -10.70 -3.55 6.10
CA ASP A 36 -9.73 -4.13 5.17
C ASP A 36 -10.13 -3.95 3.72
N ILE A 37 -11.41 -4.11 3.42
CA ILE A 37 -11.91 -3.98 2.05
C ILE A 37 -11.69 -2.56 1.54
N LYS A 38 -11.97 -1.57 2.38
CA LYS A 38 -11.80 -0.16 2.02
C LYS A 38 -10.33 0.19 1.82
N ILE A 39 -9.45 -0.37 2.66
CA ILE A 39 -8.01 -0.14 2.52
C ILE A 39 -7.51 -0.73 1.20
N LEU A 40 -7.99 -1.92 0.82
CA LEU A 40 -7.63 -2.51 -0.47
C LEU A 40 -8.11 -1.65 -1.64
N ASP A 41 -9.31 -1.06 -1.52
CA ASP A 41 -9.81 -0.12 -2.54
C ASP A 41 -8.87 1.09 -2.66
N TYR A 42 -8.37 1.60 -1.55
CA TYR A 42 -7.43 2.72 -1.56
C TYR A 42 -6.12 2.35 -2.25
N PHE A 43 -5.62 1.14 -2.02
CA PHE A 43 -4.43 0.67 -2.74
C PHE A 43 -4.68 0.64 -4.26
N ASP A 44 -5.87 0.20 -4.67
CA ASP A 44 -6.23 0.20 -6.10
C ASP A 44 -6.21 1.62 -6.68
N ILE A 45 -6.71 2.59 -5.93
CA ILE A 45 -6.67 3.99 -6.35
C ILE A 45 -5.23 4.46 -6.53
N LEU A 46 -4.37 4.16 -5.56
CA LEU A 46 -2.97 4.56 -5.61
C LEU A 46 -2.23 3.92 -6.79
N GLU A 47 -2.55 2.66 -7.10
CA GLU A 47 -1.92 1.95 -8.20
C GLU A 47 -2.25 2.58 -9.56
N LYS A 48 -3.32 3.34 -9.66
CA LYS A 48 -3.72 4.01 -10.90
C LYS A 48 -3.13 5.42 -11.06
N ILE A 49 -2.42 5.91 -10.05
CA ILE A 49 -1.74 7.21 -10.16
C ILE A 49 -0.51 7.04 -11.05
N ASN A 50 -0.25 8.03 -11.90
CA ASN A 50 0.93 8.01 -12.77
C ASN A 50 2.19 8.35 -11.95
N LEU A 51 2.86 7.31 -11.47
CA LEU A 51 4.02 7.43 -10.57
C LEU A 51 5.28 6.85 -11.22
N GLU A 52 6.44 7.23 -10.68
CA GLU A 52 7.72 6.62 -11.03
C GLU A 52 7.71 5.14 -10.64
N ASN A 53 8.54 4.34 -11.32
CA ASN A 53 8.57 2.88 -11.07
C ASN A 53 8.84 2.53 -9.61
N GLU A 54 9.78 3.22 -8.97
CA GLU A 54 10.11 2.89 -7.58
C GLU A 54 8.99 3.29 -6.62
N GLN A 55 8.23 4.33 -6.94
CA GLN A 55 7.04 4.67 -6.16
C GLN A 55 5.95 3.62 -6.31
N LYS A 56 5.75 3.13 -7.54
CA LYS A 56 4.80 2.03 -7.80
C LYS A 56 5.21 0.78 -7.05
N ASN A 57 6.50 0.48 -7.05
CA ASN A 57 7.03 -0.68 -6.35
C ASN A 57 6.88 -0.55 -4.83
N LEU A 58 7.05 0.66 -4.29
CA LEU A 58 6.83 0.90 -2.87
C LEU A 58 5.36 0.64 -2.50
N ILE A 59 4.43 1.09 -3.32
CA ILE A 59 3.00 0.84 -3.09
C ILE A 59 2.72 -0.66 -3.12
N LYS A 60 3.32 -1.37 -4.07
CA LYS A 60 3.18 -2.83 -4.18
C LYS A 60 3.71 -3.52 -2.91
N LEU A 61 4.87 -3.08 -2.41
CA LEU A 61 5.43 -3.62 -1.17
C LEU A 61 4.50 -3.38 0.01
N LYS A 62 3.98 -2.16 0.15
CA LYS A 62 3.05 -1.83 1.24
C LYS A 62 1.78 -2.66 1.16
N LYS A 63 1.25 -2.84 -0.05
CA LYS A 63 0.06 -3.66 -0.26
C LYS A 63 0.33 -5.12 0.12
N ALA A 64 1.49 -5.65 -0.27
CA ALA A 64 1.87 -7.03 0.07
C ALA A 64 1.93 -7.22 1.57
N LEU A 65 2.54 -6.29 2.30
CA LEU A 65 2.63 -6.36 3.75
C LEU A 65 1.25 -6.28 4.40
N PHE A 66 0.38 -5.45 3.88
CA PHE A 66 -0.99 -5.34 4.38
C PHE A 66 -1.77 -6.65 4.14
N LEU A 67 -1.63 -7.25 2.94
CA LEU A 67 -2.28 -8.52 2.64
C LEU A 67 -1.83 -9.62 3.60
N ILE A 68 -0.54 -9.68 3.90
CA ILE A 68 -0.02 -10.66 4.88
C ILE A 68 -0.61 -10.38 6.26
N LYS A 69 -0.70 -9.10 6.65
CA LYS A 69 -1.26 -8.70 7.95
C LYS A 69 -2.69 -9.19 8.13
N ILE A 70 -3.49 -9.16 7.06
CA ILE A 70 -4.88 -9.59 7.10
C ILE A 70 -5.06 -11.06 6.72
N SER A 71 -3.98 -11.83 6.75
CA SER A 71 -3.96 -13.28 6.49
C SER A 71 -4.23 -13.69 5.05
N LYS A 72 -4.07 -12.75 4.10
CA LYS A 72 -4.14 -13.07 2.68
C LYS A 72 -2.72 -13.35 2.18
N ASN A 73 -2.12 -14.39 2.75
CA ASN A 73 -0.70 -14.70 2.56
C ASN A 73 -0.33 -15.04 1.12
N GLN A 74 -1.20 -15.76 0.40
CA GLN A 74 -0.92 -16.13 -0.99
C GLN A 74 -0.81 -14.90 -1.88
N GLU A 75 -1.75 -13.97 -1.74
CA GLU A 75 -1.75 -12.75 -2.53
C GLU A 75 -0.56 -11.86 -2.18
N GLY A 76 -0.24 -11.75 -0.89
CA GLY A 76 0.91 -10.98 -0.43
C GLY A 76 2.22 -11.54 -0.96
N LYS A 77 2.39 -12.86 -0.87
CA LYS A 77 3.59 -13.54 -1.38
C LYS A 77 3.76 -13.32 -2.87
N LYS A 78 2.68 -13.38 -3.63
CA LYS A 78 2.74 -13.17 -5.07
C LYS A 78 3.31 -11.79 -5.40
N LEU A 79 2.86 -10.76 -4.70
CA LEU A 79 3.38 -9.41 -4.90
C LEU A 79 4.85 -9.31 -4.53
N LEU A 80 5.26 -9.96 -3.44
CA LEU A 80 6.67 -9.97 -3.03
C LEU A 80 7.54 -10.69 -4.05
N GLU A 81 7.03 -11.78 -4.63
CA GLU A 81 7.75 -12.50 -5.67
C GLU A 81 7.94 -11.64 -6.92
N GLU A 82 6.92 -10.87 -7.29
CA GLU A 82 7.03 -9.92 -8.39
C GLU A 82 8.12 -8.88 -8.11
N LEU A 83 8.14 -8.33 -6.90
CA LEU A 83 9.16 -7.34 -6.52
C LEU A 83 10.56 -7.94 -6.48
N SER A 84 10.69 -9.18 -6.03
CA SER A 84 12.00 -9.82 -5.92
C SER A 84 12.58 -10.18 -7.28
N SER A 85 11.73 -10.35 -8.31
CA SER A 85 12.20 -10.65 -9.66
C SER A 85 12.48 -9.38 -10.47
N ASP A 86 12.01 -8.22 -10.01
CA ASP A 86 12.27 -6.95 -10.66
C ASP A 86 13.61 -6.36 -10.23
N ASN A 87 14.19 -5.52 -11.08
CA ASN A 87 15.42 -4.81 -10.73
C ASN A 87 15.06 -3.54 -9.93
N SER A 88 14.52 -3.74 -8.76
CA SER A 88 13.99 -2.70 -7.88
C SER A 88 14.84 -2.54 -6.64
N ILE A 89 14.85 -1.33 -6.05
CA ILE A 89 15.53 -1.11 -4.77
C ILE A 89 14.86 -1.93 -3.65
N TRP A 90 13.62 -2.40 -3.85
CA TRP A 90 12.89 -3.19 -2.86
C TRP A 90 13.11 -4.70 -3.01
N ARG A 91 13.95 -5.11 -3.94
CA ARG A 91 14.20 -6.54 -4.21
C ARG A 91 14.72 -7.28 -2.98
N GLU A 92 15.74 -6.73 -2.35
CA GLU A 92 16.35 -7.37 -1.17
C GLU A 92 15.36 -7.45 -0.01
N THR A 93 14.61 -6.38 0.22
CA THR A 93 13.59 -6.35 1.26
C THR A 93 12.54 -7.43 1.00
N SER A 94 12.09 -7.57 -0.26
CA SER A 94 11.09 -8.57 -0.62
C SER A 94 11.60 -9.99 -0.40
N LEU A 95 12.85 -10.25 -0.76
CA LEU A 95 13.47 -11.56 -0.54
C LEU A 95 13.58 -11.88 0.94
N GLU A 96 13.90 -10.91 1.78
CA GLU A 96 13.96 -11.11 3.23
C GLU A 96 12.59 -11.47 3.80
N ILE A 97 11.54 -10.79 3.34
CA ILE A 97 10.18 -11.06 3.83
C ILE A 97 9.71 -12.45 3.39
N LEU A 98 10.11 -12.89 2.17
CA LEU A 98 9.73 -14.20 1.64
C LEU A 98 10.38 -15.37 2.38
N LYS A 99 11.46 -15.14 3.10
CA LYS A 99 12.07 -16.16 3.93
C LYS A 99 11.11 -16.56 5.04
#